data_346a02237836a2767001e245376de147
#
_entry.id   346a02237836a2767001e245376de147
#
_cell.length_a   1.000
_cell.length_b   1.000
_cell.length_c   1.000
_cell.angle_alpha   90.00
_cell.angle_beta   90.00
_cell.angle_gamma   90.00
#
_symmetry.space_group_name_H-M   'P 1'
#
loop_
_entity.id
_entity.type
_entity.pdbx_description
1 polymer ?
#
loop_
_entity_poly.entity_id
_entity_poly.type
_entity_poly.pdbx_seq_one_letter_code
_entity_poly.pdbx_strand_id
1 'polypeptide(L)'
;MPQRKLIMPLPSQDFDPTEVAVTWRILRAAGHTVVFATPDGQRAHTDPRMIHGEGLDPWGWVPVLKKVRLLGLVLRAEGGARDAYRALEQDANFLHPKRYDALRTQDYDGLVLPGGHARGMRPYLESRCLQTFVADFFESLNAAGQHKPVAAVCHGVLLAARSVSTHTGKSVLYGRKTTALTWTLERSAWHLTKCWARFWDSTYYRTYSEDQGEPVGYWSVEMEIKRALAQDSDFCDVPPDAEHHFRKASGAARDSLDDARAAWVVQDGNYISARWPGDVHTFAKSYVALLQAHYGSTSP
;
A
#
# COMPACT_ATOMS: atom_id res chain seq x y z
N MET A 1 23.07 -11.15 4.74
CA MET A 1 21.88 -11.36 5.57
C MET A 1 21.27 -12.72 5.27
N PRO A 2 20.71 -13.42 6.27
CA PRO A 2 19.92 -14.61 5.98
C PRO A 2 18.67 -14.22 5.18
N GLN A 3 18.41 -14.97 4.12
CA GLN A 3 17.22 -14.84 3.29
C GLN A 3 15.95 -15.01 4.15
N ARG A 4 14.98 -14.11 3.98
CA ARG A 4 13.67 -14.18 4.65
C ARG A 4 12.57 -14.39 3.64
N LYS A 5 11.53 -15.08 4.06
CA LYS A 5 10.33 -15.36 3.26
C LYS A 5 9.22 -14.41 3.68
N LEU A 6 8.87 -13.49 2.81
CA LEU A 6 7.88 -12.45 3.05
C LEU A 6 6.59 -12.75 2.31
N ILE A 7 5.45 -12.40 2.89
CA ILE A 7 4.14 -12.51 2.23
C ILE A 7 3.61 -11.12 1.84
N MET A 8 3.13 -11.00 0.62
CA MET A 8 2.49 -9.79 0.08
C MET A 8 1.14 -10.17 -0.54
N PRO A 9 0.05 -10.13 0.23
CA PRO A 9 -1.29 -10.36 -0.32
C PRO A 9 -1.71 -9.20 -1.22
N LEU A 10 -2.41 -9.52 -2.32
CA LEU A 10 -2.87 -8.60 -3.35
C LEU A 10 -4.36 -8.84 -3.64
N PRO A 11 -5.13 -7.82 -4.06
CA PRO A 11 -6.44 -8.05 -4.70
C PRO A 11 -6.25 -8.80 -6.02
N SER A 12 -7.33 -9.35 -6.57
CA SER A 12 -7.28 -9.93 -7.91
C SER A 12 -7.01 -8.89 -8.99
N GLN A 13 -7.39 -7.63 -8.75
CA GLN A 13 -7.20 -6.51 -9.69
C GLN A 13 -7.05 -5.17 -8.98
N ASP A 14 -6.55 -4.17 -9.71
CA ASP A 14 -6.51 -2.75 -9.32
C ASP A 14 -5.52 -2.40 -8.18
N PHE A 15 -4.53 -3.26 -7.87
CA PHE A 15 -3.45 -2.83 -6.98
C PHE A 15 -2.57 -1.74 -7.65
N ASP A 16 -1.91 -0.91 -6.85
CA ASP A 16 -0.98 0.09 -7.37
C ASP A 16 0.35 -0.57 -7.81
N PRO A 17 0.76 -0.40 -9.10
CA PRO A 17 1.96 -1.05 -9.62
C PRO A 17 3.24 -0.57 -8.96
N THR A 18 3.29 0.69 -8.49
CA THR A 18 4.47 1.26 -7.86
C THR A 18 4.67 0.67 -6.47
N GLU A 19 3.59 0.63 -5.67
CA GLU A 19 3.63 0.11 -4.30
C GLU A 19 4.03 -1.37 -4.27
N VAL A 20 3.52 -2.16 -5.21
CA VAL A 20 3.82 -3.58 -5.28
C VAL A 20 5.20 -3.84 -5.90
N ALA A 21 5.43 -3.36 -7.12
CA ALA A 21 6.59 -3.77 -7.89
C ALA A 21 7.90 -3.13 -7.42
N VAL A 22 7.88 -1.87 -6.97
CA VAL A 22 9.10 -1.23 -6.44
C VAL A 22 9.46 -1.84 -5.09
N THR A 23 8.48 -2.06 -4.21
CA THR A 23 8.71 -2.74 -2.94
C THR A 23 9.25 -4.16 -3.15
N TRP A 24 8.62 -4.95 -4.02
CA TRP A 24 9.11 -6.28 -4.39
C TRP A 24 10.56 -6.24 -4.89
N ARG A 25 10.88 -5.33 -5.80
CA ARG A 25 12.23 -5.21 -6.39
C ARG A 25 13.29 -4.91 -5.32
N ILE A 26 13.00 -4.00 -4.39
CA ILE A 26 13.93 -3.65 -3.30
C ILE A 26 14.11 -4.82 -2.34
N LEU A 27 13.05 -5.51 -1.96
CA LEU A 27 13.11 -6.70 -1.10
C LEU A 27 13.89 -7.85 -1.76
N ARG A 28 13.66 -8.07 -3.05
CA ARG A 28 14.43 -9.06 -3.83
C ARG A 28 15.90 -8.69 -3.94
N ALA A 29 16.22 -7.42 -4.18
CA ALA A 29 17.60 -6.93 -4.23
C ALA A 29 18.31 -7.08 -2.87
N ALA A 30 17.57 -7.01 -1.76
CA ALA A 30 18.08 -7.29 -0.41
C ALA A 30 18.23 -8.81 -0.11
N GLY A 31 17.92 -9.69 -1.07
CA GLY A 31 18.08 -11.13 -0.94
C GLY A 31 16.87 -11.86 -0.33
N HIS A 32 15.73 -11.21 -0.16
CA HIS A 32 14.53 -11.84 0.39
C HIS A 32 13.68 -12.50 -0.69
N THR A 33 12.91 -13.53 -0.30
CA THR A 33 11.87 -14.12 -1.15
C THR A 33 10.53 -13.47 -0.83
N VAL A 34 9.85 -12.94 -1.86
CA VAL A 34 8.49 -12.43 -1.72
C VAL A 34 7.53 -13.45 -2.32
N VAL A 35 6.58 -13.90 -1.53
CA VAL A 35 5.46 -14.75 -1.92
C VAL A 35 4.22 -13.88 -2.04
N PHE A 36 3.39 -14.12 -3.05
CA PHE A 36 2.14 -13.40 -3.23
C PHE A 36 0.95 -14.27 -2.86
N ALA A 37 -0.15 -13.62 -2.50
CA ALA A 37 -1.42 -14.29 -2.30
C ALA A 37 -2.56 -13.46 -2.89
N THR A 38 -3.59 -14.13 -3.39
CA THR A 38 -4.79 -13.52 -3.96
C THR A 38 -6.03 -14.24 -3.43
N PRO A 39 -7.23 -13.70 -3.58
CA PRO A 39 -8.44 -14.34 -3.09
C PRO A 39 -8.62 -15.78 -3.57
N ASP A 40 -8.28 -16.04 -4.82
CA ASP A 40 -8.53 -17.30 -5.53
C ASP A 40 -7.26 -18.07 -5.94
N GLY A 41 -6.07 -17.54 -5.65
CA GLY A 41 -4.80 -18.13 -6.06
C GLY A 41 -4.47 -17.91 -7.54
N GLN A 42 -5.23 -17.05 -8.24
CA GLN A 42 -4.94 -16.67 -9.60
C GLN A 42 -4.04 -15.42 -9.64
N ARG A 43 -3.30 -15.25 -10.73
CA ARG A 43 -2.44 -14.08 -10.94
C ARG A 43 -3.24 -12.79 -10.79
N ALA A 44 -2.72 -11.87 -10.00
CA ALA A 44 -3.28 -10.53 -9.82
C ALA A 44 -2.94 -9.60 -11.00
N HIS A 45 -3.77 -8.58 -11.20
CA HIS A 45 -3.58 -7.55 -12.23
C HIS A 45 -3.58 -6.16 -11.59
N THR A 46 -2.63 -5.32 -11.98
CA THR A 46 -2.64 -3.91 -11.60
C THR A 46 -3.70 -3.14 -12.38
N ASP A 47 -4.02 -1.91 -11.93
CA ASP A 47 -4.81 -0.99 -12.75
C ASP A 47 -4.04 -0.65 -14.04
N PRO A 48 -4.55 -1.05 -15.22
CA PRO A 48 -3.87 -0.80 -16.49
C PRO A 48 -3.70 0.69 -16.79
N ARG A 49 -4.57 1.57 -16.25
CA ARG A 49 -4.46 3.02 -16.42
C ARG A 49 -3.20 3.55 -15.75
N MET A 50 -2.81 2.97 -14.62
CA MET A 50 -1.57 3.34 -13.94
C MET A 50 -0.31 2.89 -14.70
N ILE A 51 -0.41 1.91 -15.58
CA ILE A 51 0.70 1.49 -16.44
C ILE A 51 0.75 2.31 -17.74
N HIS A 52 -0.39 2.43 -18.41
CA HIS A 52 -0.45 3.01 -19.76
C HIS A 52 -0.80 4.50 -19.78
N GLY A 53 -1.55 4.98 -18.79
CA GLY A 53 -2.12 6.32 -18.75
C GLY A 53 -3.32 6.50 -19.70
N GLU A 54 -3.79 5.43 -20.35
CA GLU A 54 -4.92 5.50 -21.27
C GLU A 54 -6.24 5.67 -20.54
N GLY A 55 -7.10 6.54 -21.03
CA GLY A 55 -8.41 6.79 -20.46
C GLY A 55 -8.40 7.67 -19.21
N LEU A 56 -7.29 8.36 -18.91
CA LEU A 56 -7.21 9.34 -17.82
C LEU A 56 -7.43 10.79 -18.30
N ASP A 57 -7.21 11.07 -19.57
CA ASP A 57 -7.41 12.41 -20.16
C ASP A 57 -8.90 12.76 -20.34
N PRO A 58 -9.29 14.05 -20.42
CA PRO A 58 -10.68 14.48 -20.56
C PRO A 58 -11.45 13.87 -21.74
N TRP A 59 -10.74 13.43 -22.77
CA TRP A 59 -11.29 12.73 -23.95
C TRP A 59 -11.16 11.21 -23.89
N GLY A 60 -10.68 10.68 -22.78
CA GLY A 60 -10.38 9.24 -22.60
C GLY A 60 -11.59 8.30 -22.65
N TRP A 61 -12.82 8.83 -22.59
CA TRP A 61 -14.06 8.10 -22.83
C TRP A 61 -14.35 7.84 -24.33
N VAL A 62 -13.69 8.60 -25.23
CA VAL A 62 -13.84 8.43 -26.69
C VAL A 62 -12.88 7.33 -27.17
N PRO A 63 -13.38 6.22 -27.76
CA PRO A 63 -12.56 5.06 -28.09
C PRO A 63 -11.31 5.36 -28.93
N VAL A 64 -11.41 6.28 -29.92
CA VAL A 64 -10.29 6.67 -30.78
C VAL A 64 -9.31 7.57 -30.04
N LEU A 65 -9.80 8.51 -29.24
CA LEU A 65 -9.00 9.52 -28.54
C LEU A 65 -8.35 9.01 -27.23
N LYS A 66 -8.82 7.90 -26.66
CA LYS A 66 -8.26 7.36 -25.41
C LYS A 66 -6.75 7.08 -25.45
N LYS A 67 -6.20 6.89 -26.65
CA LYS A 67 -4.75 6.69 -26.87
C LYS A 67 -3.94 7.99 -26.85
N VAL A 68 -4.60 9.15 -27.03
CA VAL A 68 -3.96 10.47 -26.92
C VAL A 68 -3.84 10.80 -25.42
N ARG A 69 -2.62 10.78 -24.90
CA ARG A 69 -2.31 10.88 -23.47
C ARG A 69 -1.51 12.14 -23.22
N LEU A 70 -2.04 13.04 -22.40
CA LEU A 70 -1.34 14.21 -21.84
C LEU A 70 -1.31 14.10 -20.31
N LEU A 71 -2.48 14.23 -19.67
CA LEU A 71 -2.61 14.01 -18.24
C LEU A 71 -2.29 12.55 -17.85
N GLY A 72 -2.68 11.60 -18.68
CA GLY A 72 -2.37 10.19 -18.47
C GLY A 72 -0.88 9.88 -18.39
N LEU A 73 -0.03 10.63 -19.12
CA LEU A 73 1.43 10.47 -19.00
C LEU A 73 1.98 10.96 -17.66
N VAL A 74 1.34 11.95 -17.04
CA VAL A 74 1.72 12.52 -15.75
C VAL A 74 1.18 11.67 -14.60
N LEU A 75 -0.06 11.18 -14.74
CA LEU A 75 -0.75 10.43 -13.67
C LEU A 75 -0.33 8.95 -13.56
N ARG A 76 0.20 8.36 -14.63
CA ARG A 76 0.66 6.97 -14.61
C ARG A 76 1.90 6.78 -13.73
N ALA A 77 2.19 5.53 -13.42
CA ALA A 77 3.41 5.12 -12.72
C ALA A 77 4.67 5.60 -13.49
N GLU A 78 5.70 5.94 -12.75
CA GLU A 78 7.00 6.37 -13.30
C GLU A 78 7.69 5.24 -14.08
N GLY A 79 8.69 5.60 -14.90
CA GLY A 79 9.43 4.64 -15.73
C GLY A 79 10.00 3.49 -14.93
N GLY A 80 10.70 3.79 -13.84
CA GLY A 80 11.30 2.79 -12.96
C GLY A 80 10.30 1.84 -12.31
N ALA A 81 9.10 2.33 -11.94
CA ALA A 81 8.03 1.50 -11.39
C ALA A 81 7.42 0.57 -12.46
N ARG A 82 7.24 1.05 -13.69
CA ARG A 82 6.76 0.24 -14.82
C ARG A 82 7.77 -0.82 -15.22
N ASP A 83 9.08 -0.52 -15.14
CA ASP A 83 10.15 -1.49 -15.39
C ASP A 83 10.18 -2.57 -14.28
N ALA A 84 9.99 -2.16 -13.02
CA ALA A 84 9.85 -3.09 -11.92
C ALA A 84 8.62 -3.99 -12.09
N TYR A 85 7.49 -3.43 -12.55
CA TYR A 85 6.27 -4.20 -12.79
C TYR A 85 6.46 -5.22 -13.93
N ARG A 86 7.10 -4.84 -15.04
CA ARG A 86 7.43 -5.80 -16.12
C ARG A 86 8.32 -6.95 -15.64
N ALA A 87 9.26 -6.67 -14.74
CA ALA A 87 10.08 -7.71 -14.14
C ALA A 87 9.29 -8.60 -13.16
N LEU A 88 8.38 -8.00 -12.36
CA LEU A 88 7.49 -8.70 -11.47
C LEU A 88 6.57 -9.67 -12.23
N GLU A 89 6.09 -9.30 -13.39
CA GLU A 89 5.24 -10.14 -14.25
C GLU A 89 5.91 -11.45 -14.71
N GLN A 90 7.24 -11.58 -14.55
CA GLN A 90 8.01 -12.78 -14.84
C GLN A 90 8.41 -13.56 -13.56
N ASP A 91 8.07 -13.03 -12.36
CA ASP A 91 8.40 -13.71 -11.10
C ASP A 91 7.49 -14.92 -10.87
N ALA A 92 8.07 -16.08 -10.60
CA ALA A 92 7.32 -17.32 -10.42
C ALA A 92 6.32 -17.26 -9.25
N ASN A 93 6.66 -16.56 -8.15
CA ASN A 93 5.74 -16.40 -7.01
C ASN A 93 4.57 -15.47 -7.32
N PHE A 94 4.79 -14.50 -8.22
CA PHE A 94 3.71 -13.62 -8.70
C PHE A 94 2.79 -14.32 -9.70
N LEU A 95 3.34 -15.18 -10.55
CA LEU A 95 2.57 -15.98 -11.51
C LEU A 95 1.73 -17.08 -10.84
N HIS A 96 2.19 -17.58 -9.69
CA HIS A 96 1.55 -18.67 -8.94
C HIS A 96 1.31 -18.25 -7.47
N PRO A 97 0.44 -17.28 -7.21
CA PRO A 97 0.17 -16.81 -5.85
C PRO A 97 -0.55 -17.89 -5.04
N LYS A 98 -0.46 -17.75 -3.71
CA LYS A 98 -1.25 -18.57 -2.78
C LYS A 98 -2.68 -18.05 -2.70
N ARG A 99 -3.62 -18.89 -2.25
CA ARG A 99 -4.94 -18.41 -1.86
C ARG A 99 -4.90 -17.79 -0.47
N TYR A 100 -5.76 -16.81 -0.19
CA TYR A 100 -5.84 -16.21 1.15
C TYR A 100 -6.13 -17.24 2.24
N ASP A 101 -7.04 -18.20 1.97
CA ASP A 101 -7.42 -19.24 2.92
C ASP A 101 -6.34 -20.31 3.17
N ALA A 102 -5.29 -20.32 2.37
CA ALA A 102 -4.14 -21.20 2.54
C ALA A 102 -2.97 -20.55 3.30
N LEU A 103 -3.11 -19.26 3.70
CA LEU A 103 -2.05 -18.54 4.40
C LEU A 103 -1.94 -19.00 5.86
N ARG A 104 -0.70 -19.16 6.32
CA ARG A 104 -0.36 -19.50 7.71
C ARG A 104 0.75 -18.58 8.17
N THR A 105 0.60 -17.96 9.34
CA THR A 105 1.56 -16.97 9.85
C THR A 105 2.96 -17.55 10.07
N GLN A 106 3.06 -18.82 10.47
CA GLN A 106 4.35 -19.50 10.68
C GLN A 106 5.19 -19.68 9.42
N ASP A 107 4.59 -19.62 8.23
CA ASP A 107 5.27 -19.86 6.96
C ASP A 107 6.09 -18.64 6.48
N TYR A 108 5.94 -17.49 7.16
CA TYR A 108 6.52 -16.21 6.72
C TYR A 108 7.22 -15.48 7.85
N ASP A 109 8.30 -14.79 7.51
CA ASP A 109 9.10 -13.95 8.41
C ASP A 109 8.60 -12.50 8.49
N GLY A 110 7.86 -12.04 7.49
CA GLY A 110 7.36 -10.68 7.44
C GLY A 110 6.16 -10.54 6.50
N LEU A 111 5.39 -9.47 6.71
CA LEU A 111 4.16 -9.15 5.98
C LEU A 111 4.28 -7.77 5.32
N VAL A 112 3.87 -7.67 4.05
CA VAL A 112 3.76 -6.40 3.33
C VAL A 112 2.35 -6.23 2.81
N LEU A 113 1.71 -5.12 3.15
CA LEU A 113 0.35 -4.76 2.74
C LEU A 113 0.40 -3.55 1.79
N PRO A 114 0.42 -3.76 0.47
CA PRO A 114 0.31 -2.68 -0.51
C PRO A 114 -1.13 -2.22 -0.66
N GLY A 115 -1.31 -1.11 -1.35
CA GLY A 115 -2.63 -0.56 -1.63
C GLY A 115 -2.92 -0.41 -3.12
N GLY A 116 -3.83 0.47 -3.39
CA GLY A 116 -4.40 0.85 -4.68
C GLY A 116 -5.69 1.61 -4.41
N HIS A 117 -6.12 2.46 -5.33
CA HIS A 117 -7.23 3.39 -5.09
C HIS A 117 -8.54 2.98 -5.78
N ALA A 118 -8.47 2.11 -6.78
CA ALA A 118 -9.63 1.75 -7.57
C ALA A 118 -10.52 0.70 -6.87
N ARG A 119 -11.77 0.57 -7.33
CA ARG A 119 -12.79 -0.27 -6.67
C ARG A 119 -12.45 -1.75 -6.61
N GLY A 120 -11.58 -2.26 -7.48
CA GLY A 120 -11.11 -3.64 -7.43
C GLY A 120 -10.29 -3.99 -6.19
N MET A 121 -9.90 -2.98 -5.39
CA MET A 121 -9.31 -3.18 -4.07
C MET A 121 -10.28 -3.68 -3.01
N ARG A 122 -11.60 -3.49 -3.17
CA ARG A 122 -12.60 -3.85 -2.14
C ARG A 122 -12.53 -5.31 -1.70
N PRO A 123 -12.46 -6.32 -2.59
CA PRO A 123 -12.34 -7.71 -2.15
C PRO A 123 -11.15 -8.00 -1.24
N TYR A 124 -10.04 -7.27 -1.42
CA TYR A 124 -8.87 -7.34 -0.55
C TYR A 124 -9.14 -6.69 0.81
N LEU A 125 -9.72 -5.50 0.82
CA LEU A 125 -10.01 -4.73 2.03
C LEU A 125 -11.13 -5.34 2.88
N GLU A 126 -12.09 -6.05 2.25
CA GLU A 126 -13.28 -6.61 2.86
C GLU A 126 -13.17 -8.11 3.16
N SER A 127 -12.08 -8.76 2.76
CA SER A 127 -11.86 -10.18 2.98
C SER A 127 -11.66 -10.50 4.46
N ARG A 128 -12.67 -11.07 5.10
CA ARG A 128 -12.58 -11.49 6.50
C ARG A 128 -11.45 -12.50 6.73
N CYS A 129 -11.27 -13.44 5.79
CA CYS A 129 -10.19 -14.41 5.86
C CYS A 129 -8.81 -13.72 5.88
N LEU A 130 -8.61 -12.71 5.01
CA LEU A 130 -7.36 -11.95 4.99
C LEU A 130 -7.20 -11.06 6.22
N GLN A 131 -8.28 -10.41 6.68
CA GLN A 131 -8.26 -9.60 7.90
C GLN A 131 -7.87 -10.45 9.14
N THR A 132 -8.40 -11.68 9.25
CA THR A 132 -8.01 -12.62 10.30
C THR A 132 -6.53 -12.97 10.20
N PHE A 133 -6.06 -13.34 9.00
CA PHE A 133 -4.63 -13.62 8.79
C PHE A 133 -3.74 -12.44 9.16
N VAL A 134 -4.12 -11.22 8.78
CA VAL A 134 -3.38 -9.99 9.13
C VAL A 134 -3.35 -9.80 10.65
N ALA A 135 -4.49 -9.97 11.34
CA ALA A 135 -4.57 -9.85 12.79
C ALA A 135 -3.65 -10.88 13.49
N ASP A 136 -3.74 -12.14 13.08
CA ASP A 136 -2.89 -13.21 13.61
C ASP A 136 -1.40 -12.96 13.32
N PHE A 137 -1.09 -12.33 12.16
CA PHE A 137 0.29 -12.01 11.81
C PHE A 137 0.88 -10.92 12.71
N PHE A 138 0.12 -9.86 13.02
CA PHE A 138 0.56 -8.83 13.96
C PHE A 138 0.85 -9.37 15.36
N GLU A 139 0.16 -10.44 15.75
CA GLU A 139 0.34 -11.13 17.04
C GLU A 139 1.41 -12.23 16.99
N SER A 140 1.82 -12.66 15.79
CA SER A 140 2.77 -13.76 15.63
C SER A 140 4.19 -13.37 16.04
N LEU A 141 4.88 -14.34 16.65
CA LEU A 141 6.25 -14.17 17.12
C LEU A 141 7.24 -14.93 16.22
N ASN A 142 8.46 -14.41 16.13
CA ASN A 142 9.59 -15.11 15.55
C ASN A 142 10.21 -16.10 16.58
N ALA A 143 11.23 -16.84 16.20
CA ALA A 143 11.91 -17.79 17.07
C ALA A 143 12.57 -17.15 18.31
N ALA A 144 12.81 -15.84 18.30
CA ALA A 144 13.37 -15.07 19.40
C ALA A 144 12.28 -14.49 20.33
N GLY A 145 10.99 -14.82 20.11
CA GLY A 145 9.87 -14.28 20.90
C GLY A 145 9.51 -12.83 20.59
N GLN A 146 9.95 -12.29 19.45
CA GLN A 146 9.64 -10.91 19.03
C GLN A 146 8.53 -10.92 17.98
N HIS A 147 7.64 -9.93 18.02
CA HIS A 147 6.62 -9.77 16.99
C HIS A 147 7.24 -9.58 15.61
N LYS A 148 6.73 -10.33 14.62
CA LYS A 148 7.24 -10.30 13.25
C LYS A 148 7.06 -8.94 12.59
N PRO A 149 8.00 -8.52 11.71
CA PRO A 149 7.91 -7.24 11.00
C PRO A 149 6.74 -7.17 10.04
N VAL A 150 6.01 -6.04 10.09
CA VAL A 150 4.91 -5.72 9.18
C VAL A 150 5.14 -4.36 8.53
N ALA A 151 4.85 -4.27 7.24
CA ALA A 151 4.89 -3.01 6.48
C ALA A 151 3.58 -2.82 5.75
N ALA A 152 3.00 -1.60 5.79
CA ALA A 152 1.77 -1.27 5.11
C ALA A 152 1.85 0.10 4.43
N VAL A 153 1.27 0.25 3.25
CA VAL A 153 1.25 1.53 2.52
C VAL A 153 -0.14 1.81 1.96
N CYS A 154 -0.54 3.09 1.99
CA CYS A 154 -1.77 3.56 1.36
C CYS A 154 -3.01 2.79 1.90
N HIS A 155 -3.80 2.18 1.02
CA HIS A 155 -4.94 1.33 1.40
C HIS A 155 -4.53 0.02 2.10
N GLY A 156 -3.28 -0.41 2.02
CA GLY A 156 -2.78 -1.53 2.83
C GLY A 156 -2.85 -1.24 4.34
N VAL A 157 -2.68 0.02 4.74
CA VAL A 157 -2.87 0.46 6.12
C VAL A 157 -4.35 0.36 6.53
N LEU A 158 -5.28 0.65 5.60
CA LEU A 158 -6.71 0.48 5.85
C LEU A 158 -7.08 -0.99 6.09
N LEU A 159 -6.47 -1.93 5.35
CA LEU A 159 -6.64 -3.36 5.64
C LEU A 159 -6.18 -3.70 7.05
N ALA A 160 -5.01 -3.20 7.48
CA ALA A 160 -4.54 -3.38 8.85
C ALA A 160 -5.51 -2.77 9.87
N ALA A 161 -6.04 -1.56 9.62
CA ALA A 161 -7.03 -0.91 10.48
C ALA A 161 -8.33 -1.74 10.64
N ARG A 162 -8.78 -2.41 9.58
CA ARG A 162 -9.95 -3.31 9.56
C ARG A 162 -9.68 -4.69 10.17
N SER A 163 -8.41 -5.04 10.38
CA SER A 163 -8.04 -6.33 10.99
C SER A 163 -8.13 -6.22 12.51
N VAL A 164 -9.04 -7.00 13.09
CA VAL A 164 -9.36 -6.95 14.52
C VAL A 164 -8.74 -8.14 15.24
N SER A 165 -7.97 -7.87 16.27
CA SER A 165 -7.40 -8.89 17.16
C SER A 165 -8.52 -9.63 17.89
N THR A 166 -8.48 -10.95 17.85
CA THR A 166 -9.44 -11.80 18.58
C THR A 166 -9.24 -11.74 20.09
N HIS A 167 -8.05 -11.37 20.55
CA HIS A 167 -7.73 -11.25 21.97
C HIS A 167 -8.23 -9.95 22.59
N THR A 168 -8.15 -8.84 21.84
CA THR A 168 -8.49 -7.51 22.38
C THR A 168 -9.83 -6.98 21.88
N GLY A 169 -10.37 -7.52 20.79
CA GLY A 169 -11.54 -6.99 20.10
C GLY A 169 -11.32 -5.63 19.43
N LYS A 170 -10.04 -5.19 19.32
CA LYS A 170 -9.66 -3.90 18.75
C LYS A 170 -8.83 -4.11 17.47
N SER A 171 -8.78 -3.06 16.63
CA SER A 171 -7.89 -3.03 15.47
C SER A 171 -6.44 -3.34 15.89
N VAL A 172 -5.69 -4.02 15.02
CA VAL A 172 -4.24 -4.24 15.24
C VAL A 172 -3.43 -2.94 15.26
N LEU A 173 -4.02 -1.84 14.78
CA LEU A 173 -3.43 -0.50 14.85
C LEU A 173 -3.82 0.28 16.10
N TYR A 174 -4.72 -0.25 16.95
CA TYR A 174 -5.12 0.43 18.18
C TYR A 174 -3.93 0.61 19.12
N GLY A 175 -3.61 1.88 19.46
CA GLY A 175 -2.46 2.23 20.29
C GLY A 175 -1.11 2.22 19.55
N ARG A 176 -1.11 2.16 18.22
CA ARG A 176 0.10 2.28 17.38
C ARG A 176 0.10 3.59 16.62
N LYS A 177 1.28 4.17 16.42
CA LYS A 177 1.48 5.27 15.51
C LYS A 177 1.53 4.77 14.07
N THR A 178 0.81 5.45 13.20
CA THR A 178 0.73 5.08 11.77
C THR A 178 0.58 6.31 10.89
N THR A 179 0.91 6.15 9.62
CA THR A 179 0.53 7.07 8.53
C THR A 179 -0.10 6.26 7.40
N ALA A 180 -0.89 6.91 6.56
CA ALA A 180 -1.50 6.31 5.38
C ALA A 180 -1.84 7.40 4.37
N LEU A 181 -2.54 7.05 3.29
CA LEU A 181 -3.06 8.03 2.34
C LEU A 181 -3.89 9.09 3.08
N THR A 182 -3.37 10.32 3.12
CA THR A 182 -4.06 11.43 3.82
C THR A 182 -5.27 11.89 3.01
N TRP A 183 -6.27 12.42 3.72
CA TRP A 183 -7.44 12.99 3.04
C TRP A 183 -7.07 14.12 2.08
N THR A 184 -6.07 14.90 2.41
CA THR A 184 -5.56 15.97 1.54
C THR A 184 -5.07 15.41 0.20
N LEU A 185 -4.30 14.34 0.19
CA LEU A 185 -3.79 13.70 -1.02
C LEU A 185 -4.92 13.01 -1.79
N GLU A 186 -5.76 12.22 -1.11
CA GLU A 186 -6.90 11.52 -1.70
C GLU A 186 -7.89 12.50 -2.34
N ARG A 187 -8.25 13.56 -1.61
CA ARG A 187 -9.15 14.62 -2.08
C ARG A 187 -8.59 15.35 -3.31
N SER A 188 -7.29 15.65 -3.31
CA SER A 188 -6.65 16.33 -4.44
C SER A 188 -6.68 15.47 -5.71
N ALA A 189 -6.34 14.18 -5.60
CA ALA A 189 -6.42 13.24 -6.70
C ALA A 189 -7.87 13.03 -7.19
N TRP A 190 -8.82 12.92 -6.26
CA TRP A 190 -10.24 12.82 -6.56
C TRP A 190 -10.76 14.05 -7.30
N HIS A 191 -10.46 15.27 -6.83
CA HIS A 191 -10.87 16.52 -7.50
C HIS A 191 -10.27 16.63 -8.91
N LEU A 192 -8.98 16.28 -9.08
CA LEU A 192 -8.34 16.28 -10.39
C LEU A 192 -9.08 15.38 -11.37
N THR A 193 -9.43 14.16 -10.96
CA THR A 193 -10.18 13.25 -11.84
C THR A 193 -11.61 13.67 -12.05
N LYS A 194 -12.33 14.03 -11.00
CA LYS A 194 -13.75 14.43 -11.08
C LYS A 194 -13.98 15.65 -11.97
N CYS A 195 -13.07 16.64 -11.94
CA CYS A 195 -13.27 17.92 -12.62
C CYS A 195 -12.56 18.03 -13.97
N TRP A 196 -11.47 17.28 -14.19
CA TRP A 196 -10.58 17.51 -15.34
C TRP A 196 -10.20 16.23 -16.07
N ALA A 197 -9.66 15.25 -15.39
CA ALA A 197 -9.15 14.07 -16.04
C ALA A 197 -10.30 13.13 -16.44
N ARG A 198 -10.59 12.14 -15.65
CA ARG A 198 -11.58 11.11 -15.90
C ARG A 198 -12.97 11.51 -15.37
N PHE A 199 -13.50 12.67 -15.76
CA PHE A 199 -14.74 13.25 -15.20
C PHE A 199 -16.00 12.37 -15.37
N TRP A 200 -16.03 11.48 -16.35
CA TRP A 200 -17.11 10.49 -16.56
C TRP A 200 -17.09 9.33 -15.57
N ASP A 201 -16.01 9.20 -14.80
CA ASP A 201 -15.88 8.27 -13.68
C ASP A 201 -15.38 9.04 -12.47
N SER A 202 -16.28 9.83 -11.90
CA SER A 202 -15.98 10.78 -10.81
C SER A 202 -15.51 10.13 -9.52
N THR A 203 -15.56 8.79 -9.43
CA THR A 203 -15.18 8.03 -8.24
C THR A 203 -13.90 7.21 -8.46
N TYR A 204 -13.18 7.41 -9.54
CA TYR A 204 -12.00 6.62 -9.89
C TYR A 204 -10.94 6.59 -8.78
N TYR A 205 -10.67 7.72 -8.10
CA TYR A 205 -9.76 7.80 -6.95
C TYR A 205 -10.45 7.60 -5.59
N ARG A 206 -11.69 7.10 -5.58
CA ARG A 206 -12.43 6.82 -4.34
C ARG A 206 -12.81 5.35 -4.28
N THR A 207 -12.06 4.57 -3.50
CA THR A 207 -12.39 3.15 -3.25
C THR A 207 -13.76 3.01 -2.62
N TYR A 208 -14.10 3.93 -1.70
CA TYR A 208 -15.41 4.04 -1.07
C TYR A 208 -15.94 5.47 -1.23
N SER A 209 -17.25 5.60 -1.34
CA SER A 209 -17.96 6.87 -1.40
C SER A 209 -18.90 6.97 -0.21
N GLU A 210 -19.16 8.17 0.23
CA GLU A 210 -20.10 8.47 1.30
C GLU A 210 -21.53 8.11 0.91
N ASP A 211 -22.30 7.63 1.89
CA ASP A 211 -23.73 7.49 1.80
C ASP A 211 -24.46 8.82 2.02
N GLN A 212 -25.76 8.84 1.75
CA GLN A 212 -26.55 10.07 1.91
C GLN A 212 -26.55 10.53 3.36
N GLY A 213 -26.09 11.73 3.61
CA GLY A 213 -26.01 12.35 4.94
C GLY A 213 -24.67 12.20 5.64
N GLU A 214 -23.75 11.44 5.11
CA GLU A 214 -22.39 11.35 5.64
C GLU A 214 -21.52 12.55 5.22
N PRO A 215 -20.63 13.05 6.08
CA PRO A 215 -19.73 14.12 5.73
C PRO A 215 -18.72 13.71 4.67
N VAL A 216 -18.36 14.64 3.79
CA VAL A 216 -17.38 14.40 2.72
C VAL A 216 -16.03 13.98 3.32
N GLY A 217 -15.49 12.87 2.87
CA GLY A 217 -14.26 12.27 3.38
C GLY A 217 -14.47 11.25 4.50
N TYR A 218 -15.71 10.99 4.92
CA TYR A 218 -16.00 10.02 5.98
C TYR A 218 -15.41 8.62 5.69
N TRP A 219 -15.47 8.16 4.44
CA TRP A 219 -14.87 6.91 3.98
C TRP A 219 -13.50 7.10 3.30
N SER A 220 -12.82 8.22 3.57
CA SER A 220 -11.43 8.36 3.18
C SER A 220 -10.53 7.42 3.99
N VAL A 221 -9.39 7.05 3.43
CA VAL A 221 -8.41 6.17 4.10
C VAL A 221 -8.01 6.73 5.46
N GLU A 222 -7.66 8.02 5.54
CA GLU A 222 -7.29 8.67 6.79
C GLU A 222 -8.40 8.61 7.85
N MET A 223 -9.61 9.01 7.48
CA MET A 223 -10.71 9.13 8.46
C MET A 223 -11.15 7.77 8.97
N GLU A 224 -11.13 6.74 8.14
CA GLU A 224 -11.46 5.39 8.59
C GLU A 224 -10.37 4.82 9.50
N ILE A 225 -9.09 5.05 9.18
CA ILE A 225 -7.99 4.61 10.04
C ILE A 225 -8.06 5.32 11.41
N LYS A 226 -8.26 6.64 11.45
CA LYS A 226 -8.40 7.39 12.72
C LYS A 226 -9.48 6.79 13.63
N ARG A 227 -10.60 6.34 13.07
CA ARG A 227 -11.65 5.67 13.86
C ARG A 227 -11.22 4.32 14.47
N ALA A 228 -10.16 3.70 13.94
CA ALA A 228 -9.61 2.44 14.43
C ALA A 228 -8.47 2.62 15.45
N LEU A 229 -7.90 3.82 15.54
CA LEU A 229 -6.81 4.16 16.46
C LEU A 229 -7.32 4.42 17.88
N ALA A 230 -6.40 4.49 18.85
CA ALA A 230 -6.73 4.85 20.23
C ALA A 230 -7.06 6.35 20.36
N GLN A 231 -6.41 7.18 19.56
CA GLN A 231 -6.59 8.62 19.49
C GLN A 231 -6.16 9.15 18.11
N ASP A 232 -6.75 10.25 17.66
CA ASP A 232 -6.48 10.84 16.33
C ASP A 232 -5.00 11.21 16.13
N SER A 233 -4.29 11.58 17.21
CA SER A 233 -2.88 11.94 17.19
C SER A 233 -1.93 10.75 16.93
N ASP A 234 -2.42 9.53 16.97
CA ASP A 234 -1.67 8.34 16.55
C ASP A 234 -1.57 8.23 15.02
N PHE A 235 -2.40 8.98 14.29
CA PHE A 235 -2.24 9.20 12.85
C PHE A 235 -1.22 10.31 12.59
N CYS A 236 -0.05 9.94 12.12
CA CYS A 236 1.10 10.83 11.95
C CYS A 236 1.18 11.37 10.52
N ASP A 237 0.57 12.52 10.25
CA ASP A 237 0.78 13.26 9.00
C ASP A 237 2.09 14.09 9.08
N VAL A 238 2.51 14.65 7.94
CA VAL A 238 3.71 15.50 7.83
C VAL A 238 3.53 16.77 8.64
N PRO A 239 4.32 16.99 9.71
CA PRO A 239 4.18 18.21 10.51
C PRO A 239 4.55 19.45 9.69
N PRO A 240 3.93 20.63 9.98
CA PRO A 240 4.19 21.86 9.22
C PRO A 240 5.65 22.33 9.26
N ASP A 241 6.37 22.00 10.31
CA ASP A 241 7.77 22.34 10.54
C ASP A 241 8.75 21.27 10.03
N ALA A 242 8.25 20.19 9.42
CA ALA A 242 9.10 19.14 8.88
C ALA A 242 10.01 19.69 7.77
N GLU A 243 11.27 19.26 7.80
CA GLU A 243 12.19 19.54 6.70
C GLU A 243 11.61 19.05 5.36
N HIS A 244 11.68 19.90 4.34
CA HIS A 244 11.07 19.65 3.03
C HIS A 244 9.53 19.46 3.06
N HIS A 245 8.81 20.08 4.02
CA HIS A 245 7.36 19.92 4.19
C HIS A 245 6.58 20.01 2.89
N PHE A 246 6.82 21.03 2.06
CA PHE A 246 6.10 21.18 0.78
C PHE A 246 6.29 19.96 -0.14
N ARG A 247 7.49 19.43 -0.25
CA ARG A 247 7.75 18.24 -1.08
C ARG A 247 7.04 17.00 -0.52
N LYS A 248 7.01 16.87 0.80
CA LYS A 248 6.35 15.75 1.48
C LYS A 248 4.83 15.84 1.41
N ALA A 249 4.26 17.03 1.61
CA ALA A 249 2.81 17.22 1.77
C ALA A 249 2.05 17.42 0.44
N SER A 250 2.72 17.91 -0.63
CA SER A 250 2.03 18.34 -1.84
C SER A 250 1.47 17.23 -2.73
N GLY A 251 1.98 16.00 -2.62
CA GLY A 251 1.66 14.91 -3.56
C GLY A 251 2.26 15.10 -4.97
N ALA A 252 3.03 16.16 -5.20
CA ALA A 252 3.66 16.45 -6.49
C ALA A 252 5.07 15.84 -6.62
N ALA A 253 5.74 15.58 -5.50
CA ALA A 253 7.08 15.00 -5.48
C ALA A 253 7.02 13.55 -4.98
N ARG A 254 7.86 12.71 -5.56
CA ARG A 254 8.03 11.31 -5.18
C ARG A 254 9.46 11.08 -4.71
N ASP A 255 9.67 10.06 -3.90
CA ASP A 255 11.00 9.60 -3.52
C ASP A 255 11.64 8.75 -4.62
N SER A 256 12.93 8.49 -4.48
CA SER A 256 13.67 7.58 -5.33
C SER A 256 14.65 6.74 -4.50
N LEU A 257 15.43 5.89 -5.15
CA LEU A 257 16.48 5.13 -4.46
C LEU A 257 17.51 6.05 -3.76
N ASP A 258 17.75 7.24 -4.31
CA ASP A 258 18.82 8.15 -3.85
C ASP A 258 18.27 9.46 -3.26
N ASP A 259 16.95 9.71 -3.31
CA ASP A 259 16.33 10.93 -2.79
C ASP A 259 15.08 10.62 -1.95
N ALA A 260 15.23 10.69 -0.63
CA ALA A 260 14.15 10.47 0.34
C ALA A 260 13.44 11.76 0.77
N ARG A 261 13.77 12.94 0.20
CA ARG A 261 13.26 14.25 0.68
C ARG A 261 11.76 14.41 0.54
N ALA A 262 11.11 13.69 -0.36
CA ALA A 262 9.66 13.70 -0.53
C ALA A 262 8.94 12.66 0.34
N ALA A 263 9.65 11.68 0.87
CA ALA A 263 9.06 10.57 1.60
C ALA A 263 8.60 10.94 3.01
N TRP A 264 7.53 10.27 3.43
CA TRP A 264 7.07 10.26 4.80
C TRP A 264 6.73 8.83 5.22
N VAL A 265 7.53 8.28 6.11
CA VAL A 265 7.40 6.91 6.62
C VAL A 265 7.37 6.96 8.14
N VAL A 266 6.46 6.23 8.75
CA VAL A 266 6.31 6.12 10.21
C VAL A 266 6.63 4.70 10.62
N GLN A 267 7.49 4.56 11.63
CA GLN A 267 7.79 3.27 12.26
C GLN A 267 7.37 3.29 13.71
N ASP A 268 6.67 2.23 14.12
CA ASP A 268 6.31 1.97 15.51
C ASP A 268 6.61 0.50 15.86
N GLY A 269 7.71 0.30 16.58
CA GLY A 269 8.21 -1.03 16.93
C GLY A 269 8.48 -1.89 15.68
N ASN A 270 7.75 -2.99 15.53
CA ASN A 270 7.85 -3.92 14.42
C ASN A 270 6.99 -3.55 13.20
N TYR A 271 6.35 -2.40 13.22
CA TYR A 271 5.43 -1.95 12.18
C TYR A 271 5.94 -0.69 11.47
N ILE A 272 5.85 -0.68 10.13
CA ILE A 272 6.19 0.47 9.29
C ILE A 272 5.00 0.81 8.41
N SER A 273 4.70 2.10 8.28
CA SER A 273 3.66 2.61 7.39
C SER A 273 4.14 3.76 6.52
N ALA A 274 3.52 3.91 5.34
CA ALA A 274 3.74 4.99 4.40
C ALA A 274 2.42 5.42 3.75
N ARG A 275 2.42 6.59 3.10
CA ARG A 275 1.19 7.24 2.66
C ARG A 275 0.70 6.77 1.29
N TRP A 276 1.59 6.74 0.29
CA TRP A 276 1.22 6.63 -1.11
C TRP A 276 2.41 6.17 -1.96
N PRO A 277 2.24 5.93 -3.28
CA PRO A 277 3.34 5.49 -4.16
C PRO A 277 4.58 6.39 -4.18
N GLY A 278 4.46 7.66 -3.78
CA GLY A 278 5.57 8.59 -3.70
C GLY A 278 6.52 8.42 -2.51
N ASP A 279 6.22 7.50 -1.59
CA ASP A 279 7.06 7.19 -0.40
C ASP A 279 7.73 5.81 -0.52
N VAL A 280 7.52 5.09 -1.62
CA VAL A 280 7.69 3.64 -1.66
C VAL A 280 9.15 3.17 -1.60
N HIS A 281 10.09 3.95 -2.12
CA HIS A 281 11.50 3.58 -2.07
C HIS A 281 12.03 3.64 -0.63
N THR A 282 11.73 4.73 0.07
CA THR A 282 12.08 4.91 1.48
C THR A 282 11.36 3.90 2.35
N PHE A 283 10.07 3.67 2.13
CA PHE A 283 9.26 2.65 2.80
C PHE A 283 9.90 1.25 2.69
N ALA A 284 10.21 0.80 1.48
CA ALA A 284 10.79 -0.52 1.26
C ALA A 284 12.18 -0.65 1.87
N LYS A 285 13.03 0.40 1.77
CA LYS A 285 14.36 0.43 2.41
C LYS A 285 14.26 0.39 3.94
N SER A 286 13.32 1.13 4.52
CA SER A 286 13.07 1.12 5.96
C SER A 286 12.60 -0.27 6.42
N TYR A 287 11.77 -0.95 5.61
CA TYR A 287 11.34 -2.30 5.92
C TYR A 287 12.49 -3.31 5.83
N VAL A 288 13.39 -3.19 4.84
CA VAL A 288 14.62 -3.99 4.79
C VAL A 288 15.46 -3.77 6.05
N ALA A 289 15.65 -2.53 6.50
CA ALA A 289 16.39 -2.22 7.73
C ALA A 289 15.72 -2.81 8.97
N LEU A 290 14.37 -2.78 9.05
CA LEU A 290 13.62 -3.40 10.13
C LEU A 290 13.80 -4.93 10.15
N LEU A 291 13.72 -5.60 8.99
CA LEU A 291 14.01 -7.03 8.86
C LEU A 291 15.45 -7.36 9.33
N GLN A 292 16.41 -6.49 8.99
CA GLN A 292 17.80 -6.62 9.44
C GLN A 292 17.91 -6.56 10.95
N ALA A 293 17.29 -5.57 11.57
CA ALA A 293 17.32 -5.39 13.03
C ALA A 293 16.69 -6.59 13.76
N HIS A 294 15.58 -7.14 13.21
CA HIS A 294 14.87 -8.27 13.83
C HIS A 294 15.55 -9.62 13.65
N TYR A 295 16.27 -9.82 12.56
CA TYR A 295 16.82 -11.13 12.20
C TYR A 295 18.34 -11.15 11.99
N GLY A 296 18.97 -10.00 12.02
CA GLY A 296 20.42 -9.86 11.79
C GLY A 296 21.30 -10.11 13.01
N SER A 297 20.71 -10.13 14.22
CA SER A 297 21.46 -10.24 15.50
C SER A 297 21.78 -11.68 15.93
N THR A 298 21.55 -12.68 15.10
CA THR A 298 21.96 -14.06 15.38
C THR A 298 23.31 -14.33 14.72
N SER A 299 24.37 -13.75 15.24
CA SER A 299 25.68 -14.41 15.24
C SER A 299 25.87 -15.00 16.63
N PRO A 300 26.21 -16.29 16.73
CA PRO A 300 26.50 -16.94 17.99
C PRO A 300 27.74 -16.35 18.65
#